data_0511134c830f0d4d70bee36f89ae25cd
#
_entry.id   0511134c830f0d4d70bee36f89ae25cd
#
_cell.length_a   1.000
_cell.length_b   1.000
_cell.length_c   1.000
_cell.angle_alpha   90.00
_cell.angle_beta   90.00
_cell.angle_gamma   90.00
#
_symmetry.space_group_name_H-M   'P 1'
#
loop_
_entity.id
_entity.type
_entity.pdbx_description
1 polymer ?
#
loop_
_entity_poly.entity_id
_entity_poly.type
_entity_poly.pdbx_seq_one_letter_code
_entity_poly.pdbx_strand_id
1 'polypeptide(L)'
;SFDDTLKLSKGFMNVNKRCIIIFPEGTRGEPDVLIRFKKGPARLAIGTGKKILPAVITGTGLLWPKGKIIFKPGKINVYILPPLDPKTFIVVDNKGDTDLFKTAEEITKELEVRIKEKIKELS
;
A
#
# COMPACT_ATOMS: atom_id res chain seq x y z
N SER A 1 -11.28 15.39 1.62
CA SER A 1 -10.71 15.30 0.28
C SER A 1 -9.30 14.74 0.32
N PHE A 2 -8.78 14.35 -0.84
CA PHE A 2 -7.40 13.85 -0.93
C PHE A 2 -6.38 14.93 -0.51
N ASP A 3 -6.60 16.18 -0.90
CA ASP A 3 -5.69 17.27 -0.54
C ASP A 3 -5.61 17.48 0.96
N ASP A 4 -6.71 17.36 1.67
CA ASP A 4 -6.73 17.44 3.13
C ASP A 4 -5.99 16.26 3.75
N THR A 5 -6.21 15.06 3.24
CA THR A 5 -5.51 13.85 3.68
C THR A 5 -4.01 14.00 3.45
N LEU A 6 -3.60 14.49 2.29
CA LEU A 6 -2.20 14.70 1.96
C LEU A 6 -1.55 15.70 2.92
N LYS A 7 -2.21 16.80 3.20
CA LYS A 7 -1.71 17.86 4.09
C LYS A 7 -1.52 17.34 5.51
N LEU A 8 -2.52 16.63 6.04
CA LEU A 8 -2.44 16.01 7.37
C LEU A 8 -1.33 14.97 7.43
N SER A 9 -1.20 14.16 6.38
CA SER A 9 -0.18 13.10 6.31
C SER A 9 1.23 13.68 6.28
N LYS A 10 1.46 14.76 5.54
CA LYS A 10 2.77 15.45 5.53
C LYS A 10 3.13 15.96 6.91
N GLY A 11 2.21 16.63 7.58
CA GLY A 11 2.42 17.13 8.94
C GLY A 11 2.72 16.01 9.91
N PHE A 12 1.97 14.92 9.83
CA PHE A 12 2.14 13.76 10.70
C PHE A 12 3.50 13.08 10.51
N MET A 13 3.88 12.80 9.26
CA MET A 13 5.11 12.07 8.95
C MET A 13 6.38 12.88 9.15
N ASN A 14 6.31 14.20 9.05
CA ASN A 14 7.48 15.06 9.23
C ASN A 14 7.81 15.33 10.71
N VAL A 15 6.93 14.89 11.62
CA VAL A 15 7.14 15.03 13.06
C VAL A 15 7.51 13.67 13.66
N ASN A 16 8.63 13.63 14.39
CA ASN A 16 9.06 12.46 15.19
C ASN A 16 9.21 11.14 14.42
N LYS A 17 9.58 11.19 13.15
CA LYS A 17 9.84 9.99 12.31
C LYS A 17 8.67 9.01 12.29
N ARG A 18 7.46 9.52 12.21
CA ARG A 18 6.25 8.69 12.14
C ARG A 18 6.05 8.09 10.75
N CYS A 19 5.32 7.00 10.69
CA CYS A 19 4.89 6.41 9.43
C CYS A 19 3.38 6.21 9.44
N ILE A 20 2.81 5.99 8.24
CA ILE A 20 1.39 5.70 8.06
C ILE A 20 1.25 4.32 7.48
N ILE A 21 0.37 3.51 8.07
CA ILE A 21 0.04 2.18 7.56
C ILE A 21 -1.24 2.29 6.76
N ILE A 22 -1.22 1.76 5.54
CA ILE A 22 -2.38 1.80 4.65
C ILE A 22 -2.64 0.40 4.09
N PHE A 23 -3.92 0.02 4.04
CA PHE A 23 -4.35 -1.20 3.38
C PHE A 23 -4.83 -0.82 1.97
N PRO A 24 -4.05 -1.12 0.92
CA PRO A 24 -4.31 -0.59 -0.42
C PRO A 24 -5.59 -1.12 -1.07
N GLU A 25 -6.10 -2.23 -0.58
CA GLU A 25 -7.38 -2.75 -1.04
C GLU A 25 -8.56 -1.88 -0.60
N GLY A 26 -8.40 -1.08 0.45
CA GLY A 26 -9.40 -0.16 0.95
C GLY A 26 -10.54 -0.80 1.73
N THR A 27 -10.58 -2.12 1.79
CA THR A 27 -11.60 -2.88 2.53
C THR A 27 -11.07 -4.26 2.87
N ARG A 28 -11.71 -4.94 3.80
CA ARG A 28 -11.40 -6.33 4.13
C ARG A 28 -12.03 -7.24 3.08
N GLY A 29 -11.22 -8.09 2.46
CA GLY A 29 -11.68 -9.08 1.49
C GLY A 29 -11.84 -10.47 2.07
N GLU A 30 -12.10 -11.44 1.20
CA GLU A 30 -12.10 -12.85 1.57
C GLU A 30 -10.67 -13.31 1.88
N PRO A 31 -10.50 -14.32 2.75
CA PRO A 31 -9.19 -14.89 3.02
C PRO A 31 -8.51 -15.37 1.73
N ASP A 32 -7.22 -15.08 1.62
CA ASP A 32 -6.36 -15.49 0.49
C ASP A 32 -6.78 -14.96 -0.89
N VAL A 33 -7.72 -14.01 -0.93
CA VAL A 33 -8.12 -13.34 -2.17
C VAL A 33 -7.61 -11.90 -2.13
N LEU A 34 -6.76 -11.56 -3.10
CA LEU A 34 -6.22 -10.21 -3.22
C LEU A 34 -7.16 -9.33 -4.05
N ILE A 35 -7.67 -8.28 -3.44
CA ILE A 35 -8.50 -7.29 -4.11
C ILE A 35 -7.59 -6.30 -4.84
N ARG A 36 -8.08 -5.77 -5.98
CA ARG A 36 -7.35 -4.75 -6.74
C ARG A 36 -7.02 -3.54 -5.86
N PHE A 37 -5.77 -3.07 -5.96
CA PHE A 37 -5.30 -1.95 -5.16
C PHE A 37 -5.86 -0.62 -5.63
N LYS A 38 -6.19 0.25 -4.69
CA LYS A 38 -6.55 1.63 -4.94
C LYS A 38 -5.28 2.46 -5.13
N LYS A 39 -5.41 3.58 -5.83
CA LYS A 39 -4.27 4.46 -6.16
C LYS A 39 -3.94 5.46 -5.07
N GLY A 40 -4.77 5.56 -4.04
CA GLY A 40 -4.55 6.49 -2.92
C GLY A 40 -3.19 6.40 -2.28
N PRO A 41 -2.72 5.20 -1.90
CA PRO A 41 -1.39 5.04 -1.31
C PRO A 41 -0.26 5.54 -2.21
N ALA A 42 -0.32 5.26 -3.52
CA ALA A 42 0.68 5.73 -4.48
C ALA A 42 0.64 7.27 -4.60
N ARG A 43 -0.54 7.86 -4.67
CA ARG A 43 -0.70 9.32 -4.71
C ARG A 43 -0.15 9.98 -3.46
N LEU A 44 -0.36 9.35 -2.31
CA LEU A 44 0.15 9.84 -1.03
C LEU A 44 1.68 9.81 -1.00
N ALA A 45 2.28 8.72 -1.48
CA ALA A 45 3.74 8.59 -1.57
C ALA A 45 4.35 9.65 -2.49
N ILE A 46 3.74 9.88 -3.65
CA ILE A 46 4.18 10.92 -4.59
C ILE A 46 4.12 12.31 -3.91
N GLY A 47 2.98 12.62 -3.29
CA GLY A 47 2.75 13.93 -2.68
C GLY A 47 3.63 14.20 -1.47
N THR A 48 3.98 13.18 -0.69
CA THR A 48 4.82 13.32 0.50
C THR A 48 6.31 13.14 0.21
N GLY A 49 6.66 12.55 -0.93
CA GLY A 49 8.04 12.19 -1.26
C GLY A 49 8.59 11.04 -0.43
N LYS A 50 7.72 10.30 0.26
CA LYS A 50 8.14 9.19 1.12
C LYS A 50 8.11 7.87 0.37
N LYS A 51 8.98 6.95 0.77
CA LYS A 51 9.02 5.59 0.21
C LYS A 51 7.85 4.76 0.73
N ILE A 52 7.46 3.78 -0.06
CA ILE A 52 6.48 2.78 0.33
C ILE A 52 7.22 1.53 0.77
N LEU A 53 6.87 1.01 1.94
CA LEU A 53 7.39 -0.27 2.41
C LEU A 53 6.28 -1.31 2.28
N PRO A 54 6.30 -2.14 1.22
CA PRO A 54 5.28 -3.17 1.06
C PRO A 54 5.43 -4.26 2.11
N ALA A 55 4.31 -4.76 2.60
CA ALA A 55 4.31 -5.86 3.55
C ALA A 55 3.15 -6.80 3.23
N VAL A 56 3.40 -8.10 3.40
CA VAL A 56 2.39 -9.15 3.25
C VAL A 56 2.13 -9.74 4.63
N ILE A 57 0.87 -9.76 5.02
CA ILE A 57 0.44 -10.33 6.31
C ILE A 57 -0.38 -11.57 6.02
N THR A 58 0.03 -12.71 6.58
CA THR A 58 -0.68 -13.98 6.41
C THR A 58 -1.20 -14.48 7.75
N GLY A 59 -2.27 -15.27 7.71
CA GLY A 59 -2.89 -15.85 8.89
C GLY A 59 -4.05 -15.07 9.49
N THR A 60 -4.22 -13.80 9.12
CA THR A 60 -5.26 -12.95 9.69
C THR A 60 -6.67 -13.43 9.34
N GLY A 61 -6.87 -13.90 8.12
CA GLY A 61 -8.17 -14.41 7.67
C GLY A 61 -8.59 -15.67 8.40
N LEU A 62 -7.63 -16.48 8.85
CA LEU A 62 -7.89 -17.68 9.66
C LEU A 62 -8.16 -17.33 11.12
N LEU A 63 -7.51 -16.28 11.64
CA LEU A 63 -7.65 -15.85 13.03
C LEU A 63 -8.91 -15.01 13.24
N TRP A 64 -9.26 -14.18 12.28
CA TRP A 64 -10.43 -13.31 12.35
C TRP A 64 -11.13 -13.23 10.99
N PRO A 65 -11.88 -14.26 10.61
CA PRO A 65 -12.61 -14.25 9.35
C PRO A 65 -13.62 -13.10 9.25
N LYS A 66 -13.85 -12.62 8.03
CA LYS A 66 -14.83 -11.57 7.77
C LYS A 66 -16.20 -11.95 8.32
N GLY A 67 -16.84 -11.04 9.04
CA GLY A 67 -18.16 -11.27 9.65
C GLY A 67 -18.13 -12.01 10.97
N LYS A 68 -16.97 -12.39 11.46
CA LYS A 68 -16.81 -13.05 12.77
C LYS A 68 -16.38 -12.04 13.83
N ILE A 69 -16.88 -12.23 15.04
CA ILE A 69 -16.51 -11.40 16.19
C ILE A 69 -15.58 -12.13 17.17
N ILE A 70 -15.41 -13.43 16.97
CA ILE A 70 -14.56 -14.26 17.83
C ILE A 70 -13.19 -14.40 17.17
N PHE A 71 -12.15 -14.01 17.92
CA PHE A 71 -10.76 -14.14 17.51
C PHE A 71 -10.27 -15.53 17.90
N LYS A 72 -9.73 -16.27 16.92
CA LYS A 72 -9.14 -17.58 17.18
C LYS A 72 -7.64 -17.44 17.37
N PRO A 73 -7.04 -18.11 18.38
CA PRO A 73 -5.59 -18.10 18.53
C PRO A 73 -4.90 -18.78 17.35
N GLY A 74 -3.75 -18.24 16.95
CA GLY A 74 -2.99 -18.76 15.83
C GLY A 74 -1.77 -17.89 15.56
N LYS A 75 -1.09 -18.17 14.46
CA LYS A 75 0.15 -17.50 14.09
C LYS A 75 -0.09 -16.52 12.94
N ILE A 76 0.35 -15.28 13.14
CA ILE A 76 0.37 -14.25 12.10
C ILE A 76 1.81 -14.07 11.64
N ASN A 77 2.02 -14.05 10.33
CA ASN A 77 3.32 -13.80 9.73
C ASN A 77 3.29 -12.48 8.97
N VAL A 78 4.36 -11.71 9.10
CA VAL A 78 4.54 -10.46 8.37
C VAL A 78 5.81 -10.55 7.54
N TYR A 79 5.68 -10.33 6.24
CA TYR A 79 6.81 -10.38 5.30
C TYR A 79 7.03 -8.98 4.75
N ILE A 80 8.19 -8.40 5.06
CA ILE A 80 8.55 -7.06 4.60
C ILE A 80 9.30 -7.18 3.28
N LEU A 81 8.81 -6.48 2.27
CA LEU A 81 9.43 -6.45 0.94
C LEU A 81 10.34 -5.23 0.81
N PRO A 82 11.23 -5.20 -0.21
CA PRO A 82 12.09 -4.05 -0.42
C PRO A 82 11.29 -2.75 -0.60
N PRO A 83 11.77 -1.62 -0.06
CA PRO A 83 11.08 -0.35 -0.19
C PRO A 83 11.01 0.10 -1.65
N LEU A 84 9.92 0.81 -1.97
CA LEU A 84 9.66 1.34 -3.29
C LEU A 84 9.73 2.86 -3.22
N ASP A 85 10.64 3.44 -4.01
CA ASP A 85 10.81 4.89 -4.06
C ASP A 85 9.94 5.47 -5.18
N PRO A 86 8.94 6.32 -4.88
CA PRO A 86 8.07 6.88 -5.91
C PRO A 86 8.82 7.67 -6.97
N LYS A 87 10.00 8.22 -6.65
CA LYS A 87 10.80 8.99 -7.60
C LYS A 87 11.32 8.15 -8.77
N THR A 88 11.43 6.83 -8.60
CA THR A 88 11.89 5.93 -9.67
C THR A 88 10.79 5.57 -10.67
N PHE A 89 9.55 5.97 -10.41
CA PHE A 89 8.40 5.65 -11.24
C PHE A 89 7.78 6.86 -11.93
N ILE A 90 8.44 8.01 -11.87
CA ILE A 90 7.88 9.24 -12.43
C ILE A 90 7.70 9.13 -13.93
N VAL A 91 6.46 9.40 -14.39
CA VAL A 91 6.10 9.51 -15.79
C VAL A 91 5.92 11.00 -16.09
N VAL A 92 6.54 11.47 -17.14
CA VAL A 92 6.40 12.88 -17.56
C VAL A 92 5.45 13.00 -18.74
N ASP A 93 4.74 14.11 -18.81
CA ASP A 93 3.86 14.43 -19.93
C ASP A 93 4.63 15.09 -21.09
N ASN A 94 3.90 15.52 -22.14
CA ASN A 94 4.51 16.16 -23.30
C ASN A 94 5.20 17.48 -23.00
N LYS A 95 4.89 18.10 -21.88
CA LYS A 95 5.49 19.37 -21.43
C LYS A 95 6.68 19.18 -20.50
N GLY A 96 7.01 17.93 -20.16
CA GLY A 96 8.08 17.62 -19.22
C GLY A 96 7.64 17.66 -17.75
N ASP A 97 6.36 17.87 -17.48
CA ASP A 97 5.82 17.87 -16.13
C ASP A 97 5.44 16.46 -15.68
N THR A 98 5.45 16.22 -14.37
CA THR A 98 5.06 14.92 -13.82
C THR A 98 3.58 14.64 -14.11
N ASP A 99 3.30 13.50 -14.74
CA ASP A 99 1.96 12.99 -14.89
C ASP A 99 1.59 12.21 -13.63
N LEU A 100 0.87 12.84 -12.72
CA LEU A 100 0.52 12.25 -11.42
C LEU A 100 -0.34 11.00 -11.56
N PHE A 101 -1.28 11.00 -12.50
CA PHE A 101 -2.16 9.86 -12.70
C PHE A 101 -1.39 8.64 -13.19
N LYS A 102 -0.58 8.80 -14.23
CA LYS A 102 0.21 7.70 -14.79
C LYS A 102 1.28 7.22 -13.82
N THR A 103 1.91 8.13 -13.09
CA THR A 103 2.90 7.77 -12.07
C THR A 103 2.26 6.93 -10.96
N ALA A 104 1.10 7.35 -10.46
CA ALA A 104 0.37 6.60 -9.45
C ALA A 104 -0.06 5.24 -9.97
N GLU A 105 -0.45 5.14 -11.22
CA GLU A 105 -0.83 3.89 -11.86
C GLU A 105 0.34 2.92 -11.94
N GLU A 106 1.52 3.39 -12.33
CA GLU A 106 2.72 2.56 -12.40
C GLU A 106 3.17 2.06 -11.03
N ILE A 107 3.14 2.92 -10.02
CA ILE A 107 3.46 2.53 -8.65
C ILE A 107 2.48 1.48 -8.15
N THR A 108 1.19 1.68 -8.38
CA THR A 108 0.15 0.74 -7.95
C THR A 108 0.32 -0.63 -8.61
N LYS A 109 0.61 -0.65 -9.91
CA LYS A 109 0.89 -1.90 -10.65
C LYS A 109 2.08 -2.63 -10.06
N GLU A 110 3.17 -1.92 -9.79
CA GLU A 110 4.38 -2.52 -9.20
C GLU A 110 4.09 -3.10 -7.82
N LEU A 111 3.34 -2.41 -6.99
CA LEU A 111 2.94 -2.90 -5.68
C LEU A 111 2.11 -4.19 -5.81
N GLU A 112 1.14 -4.21 -6.72
CA GLU A 112 0.32 -5.40 -6.95
C GLU A 112 1.17 -6.59 -7.40
N VAL A 113 2.09 -6.37 -8.33
CA VAL A 113 2.98 -7.43 -8.83
C VAL A 113 3.84 -8.00 -7.71
N ARG A 114 4.50 -7.14 -6.94
CA ARG A 114 5.38 -7.57 -5.85
C ARG A 114 4.63 -8.36 -4.78
N ILE A 115 3.45 -7.88 -4.40
CA ILE A 115 2.66 -8.54 -3.37
C ILE A 115 2.08 -9.86 -3.88
N LYS A 116 1.58 -9.90 -5.12
CA LYS A 116 1.08 -11.14 -5.74
C LYS A 116 2.18 -12.19 -5.86
N GLU A 117 3.37 -11.80 -6.27
CA GLU A 117 4.51 -12.71 -6.37
C GLU A 117 4.87 -13.28 -5.00
N LYS A 118 4.88 -12.45 -3.97
CA LYS A 118 5.17 -12.91 -2.62
C LYS A 118 4.11 -13.87 -2.10
N ILE A 119 2.85 -13.57 -2.31
CA ILE A 119 1.74 -14.47 -1.93
C ILE A 119 1.87 -15.81 -2.63
N LYS A 120 2.17 -15.80 -3.93
CA LYS A 120 2.37 -17.02 -4.71
C LYS A 120 3.56 -17.84 -4.19
N GLU A 121 4.65 -17.18 -3.85
CA GLU A 121 5.83 -17.82 -3.26
C GLU A 121 5.50 -18.51 -1.93
N LEU A 122 4.59 -17.94 -1.15
CA LEU A 122 4.20 -18.45 0.16
C LEU A 122 3.14 -19.56 0.10
N SER A 123 2.52 -19.77 -1.04
CA SER A 123 1.44 -20.76 -1.18
C SER A 123 1.96 -22.17 -1.53
#